data_1f41e703a50380f50bfb1654faa0eca9
#
_entry.id   1f41e703a50380f50bfb1654faa0eca9
#
_cell.length_a   1.000
_cell.length_b   1.000
_cell.length_c   1.000
_cell.angle_alpha   90.00
_cell.angle_beta   90.00
_cell.angle_gamma   90.00
#
_symmetry.space_group_name_H-M   'P 1'
#
loop_
_entity.id
_entity.type
_entity.pdbx_description
1 polymer ?
#
loop_
_entity_poly.entity_id
_entity_poly.type
_entity_poly.pdbx_seq_one_letter_code
_entity_poly.pdbx_strand_id
1 'polypeptide(L)'
;LNASNAIYQDQRLNEQSHVNITSYNFIVLITGETPTKEMRSRIEEIVKSIPKVRRVHNMMNTAAPSSLLSRTSDTTLTARIKADMLAQGGNFAHKVKVVTENGTTYLMGVVTRQQDDLAVTLTQGIGGVQKIVKLFEYLD
;
A
#
# COMPACT_ATOMS: atom_id res chain seq x y z
N LEU A 1 -2.08 -14.05 0.76
CA LEU A 1 -2.28 -13.75 2.20
C LEU A 1 -3.69 -14.08 2.63
N ASN A 2 -3.83 -14.81 3.72
CA ASN A 2 -5.15 -15.26 4.23
C ASN A 2 -6.08 -14.11 4.60
N ALA A 3 -5.55 -12.93 4.87
CA ALA A 3 -6.33 -11.75 5.20
C ALA A 3 -7.28 -11.35 4.06
N SER A 4 -6.82 -11.39 2.82
CA SER A 4 -7.66 -11.07 1.66
C SER A 4 -8.83 -12.03 1.54
N ASN A 5 -8.59 -13.32 1.77
CA ASN A 5 -9.65 -14.33 1.73
C ASN A 5 -10.67 -14.13 2.84
N ALA A 6 -10.21 -13.82 4.07
CA ALA A 6 -11.10 -13.59 5.20
C ALA A 6 -12.00 -12.37 4.98
N ILE A 7 -11.46 -11.30 4.40
CA ILE A 7 -12.23 -10.11 4.05
C ILE A 7 -13.21 -10.41 2.93
N TYR A 8 -12.78 -11.15 1.92
CA TYR A 8 -13.61 -11.55 0.80
C TYR A 8 -14.82 -12.40 1.24
N GLN A 9 -14.63 -13.25 2.26
CA GLN A 9 -15.71 -14.08 2.79
C GLN A 9 -16.72 -13.29 3.64
N ASP A 10 -16.35 -12.13 4.16
CA ASP A 10 -17.30 -11.22 4.80
C ASP A 10 -18.04 -10.46 3.69
N GLN A 11 -19.23 -10.93 3.36
CA GLN A 11 -20.01 -10.44 2.22
C GLN A 11 -20.24 -8.93 2.27
N ARG A 12 -20.54 -8.38 3.47
CA ARG A 12 -20.79 -6.95 3.61
C ARG A 12 -19.53 -6.13 3.31
N LEU A 13 -18.37 -6.57 3.80
CA LEU A 13 -17.10 -5.90 3.53
C LEU A 13 -16.74 -5.99 2.05
N ASN A 14 -16.91 -7.17 1.46
CA ASN A 14 -16.59 -7.40 0.05
C ASN A 14 -17.44 -6.59 -0.91
N GLU A 15 -18.74 -6.44 -0.64
CA GLU A 15 -19.66 -5.74 -1.53
C GLU A 15 -19.54 -4.22 -1.45
N GLN A 16 -19.16 -3.66 -0.30
CA GLN A 16 -19.20 -2.23 -0.05
C GLN A 16 -17.84 -1.57 0.02
N SER A 17 -16.78 -2.38 0.04
CA SER A 17 -15.43 -1.88 0.24
C SER A 17 -14.52 -2.22 -0.93
N HIS A 18 -13.59 -1.31 -1.22
CA HIS A 18 -12.45 -1.57 -2.07
C HIS A 18 -11.24 -1.73 -1.16
N VAL A 19 -10.68 -2.94 -1.06
CA VAL A 19 -9.60 -3.25 -0.11
C VAL A 19 -8.41 -3.83 -0.85
N ASN A 20 -7.25 -3.21 -0.67
CA ASN A 20 -5.97 -3.76 -1.09
C ASN A 20 -5.12 -4.08 0.12
N ILE A 21 -4.53 -5.26 0.11
CA ILE A 21 -3.64 -5.71 1.17
C ILE A 21 -2.27 -5.97 0.57
N THR A 22 -1.27 -5.31 1.13
CA THR A 22 0.12 -5.44 0.72
C THR A 22 0.95 -5.78 1.93
N SER A 23 1.80 -6.79 1.82
CA SER A 23 2.69 -7.16 2.92
C SER A 23 4.14 -7.12 2.50
N TYR A 24 5.01 -6.72 3.43
CA TYR A 24 6.44 -6.77 3.30
C TYR A 24 7.03 -7.03 4.68
N ASN A 25 7.86 -8.05 4.80
CA ASN A 25 8.50 -8.43 6.07
C ASN A 25 7.49 -8.58 7.23
N PHE A 26 6.31 -9.19 6.94
CA PHE A 26 5.20 -9.40 7.88
C PHE A 26 4.58 -8.11 8.44
N ILE A 27 4.89 -6.98 7.83
CA ILE A 27 4.17 -5.72 8.05
C ILE A 27 3.14 -5.61 6.95
N VAL A 28 1.90 -5.30 7.32
CA VAL A 28 0.76 -5.27 6.39
C VAL A 28 0.25 -3.85 6.24
N LEU A 29 0.10 -3.43 4.99
CA LEU A 29 -0.54 -2.18 4.62
C LEU A 29 -1.93 -2.48 4.09
N ILE A 30 -2.95 -1.81 4.63
CA ILE A 30 -4.32 -1.88 4.13
C ILE A 30 -4.64 -0.53 3.50
N THR A 31 -5.02 -0.55 2.22
CA THR A 31 -5.42 0.65 1.48
C THR A 31 -6.76 0.43 0.81
N GLY A 32 -7.37 1.51 0.36
CA GLY A 32 -8.66 1.50 -0.31
C GLY A 32 -9.72 2.29 0.43
N GLU A 33 -10.98 1.93 0.23
CA GLU A 33 -12.13 2.64 0.78
C GLU A 33 -13.14 1.69 1.38
N THR A 34 -13.80 2.15 2.45
CA THR A 34 -14.92 1.45 3.08
C THR A 34 -15.91 2.50 3.60
N PRO A 35 -17.23 2.20 3.62
CA PRO A 35 -18.23 3.23 3.92
C PRO A 35 -18.23 3.75 5.35
N THR A 36 -17.85 2.93 6.34
CA THR A 36 -17.98 3.29 7.75
C THR A 36 -16.69 3.00 8.53
N LYS A 37 -16.56 3.70 9.66
CA LYS A 37 -15.43 3.47 10.58
C LYS A 37 -15.48 2.07 11.18
N GLU A 38 -16.66 1.53 11.41
CA GLU A 38 -16.86 0.18 11.95
C GLU A 38 -16.31 -0.86 10.98
N MET A 39 -16.61 -0.72 9.70
CA MET A 39 -16.09 -1.63 8.66
C MET A 39 -14.57 -1.50 8.56
N ARG A 40 -14.04 -0.29 8.64
CA ARG A 40 -12.59 -0.04 8.65
C ARG A 40 -11.91 -0.76 9.81
N SER A 41 -12.48 -0.66 11.00
CA SER A 41 -11.98 -1.34 12.20
C SER A 41 -12.08 -2.85 12.07
N ARG A 42 -13.18 -3.35 11.51
CA ARG A 42 -13.38 -4.78 11.29
C ARG A 42 -12.31 -5.36 10.36
N ILE A 43 -12.00 -4.65 9.29
CA ILE A 43 -10.96 -5.07 8.35
C ILE A 43 -9.60 -5.14 9.07
N GLU A 44 -9.28 -4.13 9.88
CA GLU A 44 -8.05 -4.12 10.66
C GLU A 44 -7.96 -5.30 11.63
N GLU A 45 -9.05 -5.61 12.34
CA GLU A 45 -9.11 -6.74 13.26
C GLU A 45 -8.85 -8.07 12.54
N ILE A 46 -9.44 -8.26 11.36
CA ILE A 46 -9.22 -9.45 10.56
C ILE A 46 -7.74 -9.61 10.22
N VAL A 47 -7.10 -8.54 9.77
CA VAL A 47 -5.68 -8.58 9.40
C VAL A 47 -4.80 -8.83 10.63
N LYS A 48 -5.09 -8.17 11.74
CA LYS A 48 -4.33 -8.36 12.99
C LYS A 48 -4.42 -9.77 13.53
N SER A 49 -5.49 -10.50 13.23
CA SER A 49 -5.67 -11.87 13.70
C SER A 49 -4.82 -12.89 12.94
N ILE A 50 -4.23 -12.52 11.83
CA ILE A 50 -3.40 -13.42 11.03
C ILE A 50 -2.09 -13.69 11.77
N PRO A 51 -1.69 -14.97 11.94
CA PRO A 51 -0.43 -15.30 12.60
C PRO A 51 0.77 -14.68 11.89
N LYS A 52 1.77 -14.29 12.67
CA LYS A 52 3.04 -13.70 12.22
C LYS A 52 2.97 -12.26 11.74
N VAL A 53 1.79 -11.67 11.62
CA VAL A 53 1.69 -10.24 11.30
C VAL A 53 2.32 -9.44 12.46
N ARG A 54 3.34 -8.64 12.11
CA ARG A 54 4.10 -7.86 13.12
C ARG A 54 3.46 -6.50 13.36
N ARG A 55 2.93 -5.88 12.31
CA ARG A 55 2.33 -4.54 12.38
C ARG A 55 1.32 -4.38 11.25
N VAL A 56 0.27 -3.62 11.52
CA VAL A 56 -0.73 -3.26 10.51
C VAL A 56 -0.79 -1.75 10.39
N HIS A 57 -0.62 -1.27 9.16
CA HIS A 57 -0.88 0.13 8.80
C HIS A 57 -2.23 0.18 8.09
N ASN A 58 -3.25 0.66 8.78
CA ASN A 58 -4.58 0.82 8.18
C ASN A 58 -4.71 2.24 7.64
N MET A 59 -4.48 2.37 6.34
CA MET A 59 -4.53 3.64 5.62
C MET A 59 -5.80 3.78 4.77
N MET A 60 -6.84 3.00 5.08
CA MET A 60 -8.11 3.08 4.36
C MET A 60 -8.82 4.41 4.64
N ASN A 61 -9.50 4.90 3.62
CA ASN A 61 -10.38 6.05 3.74
C ASN A 61 -11.82 5.58 3.97
N THR A 62 -12.57 6.34 4.79
CA THR A 62 -14.00 6.13 4.94
C THR A 62 -14.69 6.90 3.82
N ALA A 63 -15.04 6.20 2.75
CA ALA A 63 -15.58 6.76 1.51
C ALA A 63 -16.20 5.67 0.66
N ALA A 64 -16.90 6.05 -0.40
CA ALA A 64 -17.33 5.11 -1.43
C ALA A 64 -16.12 4.54 -2.17
N PRO A 65 -16.21 3.32 -2.74
CA PRO A 65 -15.11 2.74 -3.50
C PRO A 65 -14.66 3.67 -4.64
N SER A 66 -13.33 3.71 -4.87
CA SER A 66 -12.76 4.51 -5.94
C SER A 66 -13.21 4.00 -7.32
N SER A 67 -13.21 4.91 -8.30
CA SER A 67 -13.61 4.57 -9.66
C SER A 67 -12.59 3.64 -10.33
N LEU A 68 -13.03 2.92 -11.35
CA LEU A 68 -12.13 2.08 -12.16
C LEU A 68 -11.04 2.92 -12.81
N LEU A 69 -11.38 4.13 -13.27
CA LEU A 69 -10.42 5.05 -13.87
C LEU A 69 -9.32 5.44 -12.86
N SER A 70 -9.71 5.77 -11.62
CA SER A 70 -8.74 6.08 -10.57
C SER A 70 -7.82 4.90 -10.29
N ARG A 71 -8.36 3.68 -10.20
CA ARG A 71 -7.56 2.47 -9.97
C ARG A 71 -6.57 2.20 -11.11
N THR A 72 -6.99 2.44 -12.35
CA THR A 72 -6.13 2.30 -13.53
C THR A 72 -4.98 3.31 -13.49
N SER A 73 -5.28 4.56 -13.14
CA SER A 73 -4.27 5.59 -12.97
C SER A 73 -3.26 5.21 -11.89
N ASP A 74 -3.75 4.71 -10.74
CA ASP A 74 -2.89 4.28 -9.63
C ASP A 74 -1.95 3.14 -10.06
N THR A 75 -2.46 2.18 -10.81
CA THR A 75 -1.65 1.08 -11.35
C THR A 75 -0.55 1.59 -12.28
N THR A 76 -0.90 2.54 -13.14
CA THR A 76 0.06 3.17 -14.06
C THR A 76 1.15 3.91 -13.30
N LEU A 77 0.79 4.68 -12.27
CA LEU A 77 1.75 5.39 -11.44
C LEU A 77 2.71 4.42 -10.74
N THR A 78 2.17 3.36 -10.15
CA THR A 78 2.99 2.33 -9.50
C THR A 78 3.99 1.73 -10.49
N ALA A 79 3.55 1.39 -11.69
CA ALA A 79 4.42 0.79 -12.71
C ALA A 79 5.56 1.75 -13.11
N ARG A 80 5.27 3.03 -13.27
CA ARG A 80 6.27 4.05 -13.62
C ARG A 80 7.29 4.26 -12.52
N ILE A 81 6.84 4.31 -11.27
CA ILE A 81 7.72 4.44 -10.11
C ILE A 81 8.66 3.23 -10.03
N LYS A 82 8.12 2.03 -10.16
CA LYS A 82 8.92 0.79 -10.11
C LYS A 82 9.91 0.73 -11.27
N ALA A 83 9.53 1.18 -12.46
CA ALA A 83 10.44 1.21 -13.61
C ALA A 83 11.64 2.13 -13.35
N ASP A 84 11.41 3.30 -12.76
CA ASP A 84 12.49 4.22 -12.41
C ASP A 84 13.41 3.63 -11.34
N MET A 85 12.85 2.91 -10.37
CA MET A 85 13.64 2.24 -9.35
C MET A 85 14.49 1.10 -9.94
N LEU A 86 13.94 0.33 -10.88
CA LEU A 86 14.67 -0.73 -11.56
C LEU A 86 15.84 -0.18 -12.37
N ALA A 87 15.68 1.00 -12.95
CA ALA A 87 16.73 1.67 -13.73
C ALA A 87 17.95 2.05 -12.89
N GLN A 88 17.82 2.13 -11.56
CA GLN A 88 18.95 2.40 -10.67
C GLN A 88 19.91 1.21 -10.55
N GLY A 89 19.50 0.02 -10.92
CA GLY A 89 20.31 -1.18 -10.82
C GLY A 89 20.45 -1.75 -9.42
N GLY A 90 21.19 -2.85 -9.30
CA GLY A 90 21.40 -3.52 -8.02
C GLY A 90 20.13 -4.08 -7.41
N ASN A 91 20.07 -4.12 -6.09
CA ASN A 91 18.93 -4.65 -5.32
C ASN A 91 17.91 -3.61 -4.93
N PHE A 92 18.09 -2.36 -5.29
CA PHE A 92 17.30 -1.25 -4.77
C PHE A 92 15.79 -1.46 -4.99
N ALA A 93 15.39 -1.76 -6.23
CA ALA A 93 13.96 -1.93 -6.55
C ALA A 93 13.31 -3.08 -5.79
N HIS A 94 14.07 -4.12 -5.45
CA HIS A 94 13.55 -5.28 -4.71
C HIS A 94 13.36 -5.00 -3.22
N LYS A 95 13.99 -3.95 -2.71
CA LYS A 95 13.88 -3.56 -1.30
C LYS A 95 12.71 -2.63 -1.02
N VAL A 96 12.10 -2.07 -2.06
CA VAL A 96 11.02 -1.09 -1.95
C VAL A 96 9.74 -1.65 -2.54
N LYS A 97 8.71 -1.71 -1.73
CA LYS A 97 7.36 -2.05 -2.16
C LYS A 97 6.59 -0.76 -2.37
N VAL A 98 5.95 -0.63 -3.52
CA VAL A 98 5.22 0.59 -3.92
C VAL A 98 3.75 0.28 -4.07
N VAL A 99 2.89 1.06 -3.41
CA VAL A 99 1.43 0.96 -3.53
C VAL A 99 0.90 2.37 -3.77
N THR A 100 0.03 2.52 -4.76
CA THR A 100 -0.62 3.80 -5.04
C THR A 100 -2.14 3.66 -4.92
N GLU A 101 -2.77 4.57 -4.17
CA GLU A 101 -4.22 4.67 -4.00
C GLU A 101 -4.65 6.12 -4.10
N ASN A 102 -5.49 6.45 -5.09
CA ASN A 102 -6.01 7.81 -5.32
C ASN A 102 -4.90 8.87 -5.34
N GLY A 103 -3.79 8.57 -6.02
CA GLY A 103 -2.67 9.49 -6.14
C GLY A 103 -1.74 9.56 -4.93
N THR A 104 -2.05 8.87 -3.85
CA THR A 104 -1.15 8.72 -2.69
C THR A 104 -0.29 7.49 -2.89
N THR A 105 1.03 7.65 -2.82
CA THR A 105 1.98 6.55 -2.95
C THR A 105 2.53 6.19 -1.58
N TYR A 106 2.42 4.90 -1.24
CA TYR A 106 2.95 4.32 -0.01
C TYR A 106 4.22 3.55 -0.36
N LEU A 107 5.29 3.80 0.39
CA LEU A 107 6.58 3.15 0.20
C LEU A 107 6.90 2.31 1.43
N MET A 108 7.03 1.00 1.24
CA MET A 108 7.36 0.04 2.30
C MET A 108 8.68 -0.63 1.96
N GLY A 109 9.32 -1.21 2.95
CA GLY A 109 10.52 -2.00 2.76
C GLY A 109 11.51 -1.83 3.89
N VAL A 110 12.61 -2.57 3.79
CA VAL A 110 13.73 -2.48 4.72
C VAL A 110 14.89 -1.86 3.96
N VAL A 111 15.23 -0.62 4.29
CA VAL A 111 16.13 0.22 3.50
C VAL A 111 17.11 0.97 4.39
N THR A 112 18.18 1.48 3.77
CA THR A 112 19.03 2.48 4.41
C THR A 112 18.39 3.86 4.27
N ARG A 113 18.84 4.83 5.08
CA ARG A 113 18.38 6.22 4.95
C ARG A 113 18.67 6.79 3.56
N GLN A 114 19.81 6.42 2.96
CA GLN A 114 20.15 6.84 1.62
C GLN A 114 19.18 6.26 0.57
N GLN A 115 18.79 5.02 0.74
CA GLN A 115 17.80 4.38 -0.15
C GLN A 115 16.41 5.00 0.00
N ASP A 116 16.02 5.37 1.23
CA ASP A 116 14.79 6.13 1.47
C ASP A 116 14.80 7.43 0.67
N ASP A 117 15.86 8.24 0.80
CA ASP A 117 15.97 9.51 0.09
C ASP A 117 15.89 9.32 -1.43
N LEU A 118 16.54 8.30 -1.97
CA LEU A 118 16.48 7.98 -3.38
C LEU A 118 15.06 7.59 -3.81
N ALA A 119 14.40 6.74 -3.03
CA ALA A 119 13.03 6.30 -3.33
C ALA A 119 12.07 7.48 -3.36
N VAL A 120 12.18 8.39 -2.40
CA VAL A 120 11.33 9.59 -2.34
C VAL A 120 11.61 10.50 -3.53
N THR A 121 12.88 10.73 -3.86
CA THR A 121 13.27 11.60 -4.99
C THR A 121 12.70 11.06 -6.30
N LEU A 122 12.85 9.76 -6.56
CA LEU A 122 12.31 9.14 -7.77
C LEU A 122 10.78 9.23 -7.82
N THR A 123 10.12 8.99 -6.70
CA THR A 123 8.65 9.04 -6.62
C THR A 123 8.13 10.45 -6.85
N GLN A 124 8.79 11.46 -6.29
CA GLN A 124 8.44 12.88 -6.50
C GLN A 124 8.54 13.30 -7.97
N GLY A 125 9.39 12.66 -8.73
CA GLY A 125 9.56 12.95 -10.15
C GLY A 125 8.46 12.41 -11.05
N ILE A 126 7.55 11.59 -10.53
CA ILE A 126 6.47 11.00 -11.32
C ILE A 126 5.25 11.92 -11.28
N GLY A 127 4.85 12.42 -12.46
CA GLY A 127 3.63 13.22 -12.56
C GLY A 127 2.39 12.41 -12.19
N GLY A 128 1.50 13.01 -11.39
CA GLY A 128 0.29 12.36 -10.90
C GLY A 128 0.39 11.90 -9.45
N VAL A 129 1.59 11.76 -8.90
CA VAL A 129 1.77 11.48 -7.46
C VAL A 129 1.47 12.76 -6.69
N GLN A 130 0.45 12.71 -5.83
CA GLN A 130 0.00 13.87 -5.05
C GLN A 130 0.56 13.87 -3.64
N LYS A 131 0.79 12.67 -3.08
CA LYS A 131 1.26 12.51 -1.71
C LYS A 131 2.11 11.26 -1.59
N ILE A 132 3.15 11.31 -0.76
CA ILE A 132 4.02 10.17 -0.46
C ILE A 132 3.94 9.89 1.02
N VAL A 133 3.68 8.62 1.38
CA VAL A 133 3.67 8.14 2.76
C VAL A 133 4.76 7.09 2.91
N LYS A 134 5.72 7.34 3.79
CA LYS A 134 6.83 6.41 4.02
C LYS A 134 6.51 5.50 5.19
N LEU A 135 6.59 4.21 4.95
CA LEU A 135 6.36 3.16 5.95
C LEU A 135 7.56 2.21 5.99
N PHE A 136 8.76 2.76 5.85
CA PHE A 136 10.01 2.00 5.84
C PHE A 136 10.43 1.53 7.22
N GLU A 137 11.14 0.41 7.26
CA GLU A 137 12.05 0.06 8.34
C GLU A 137 13.48 0.36 7.88
N TYR A 138 14.37 0.73 8.80
CA TYR A 138 15.71 1.17 8.45
C TYR A 138 16.78 0.20 8.92
N LEU A 139 17.78 0.01 8.04
CA LEU A 139 18.95 -0.82 8.33
C LEU A 139 20.02 -0.05 9.13
N ASP A 140 19.96 1.28 9.11
CA ASP A 140 20.97 2.15 9.75
C ASP A 140 20.41 3.19 10.71
#